data_f3d077dae60db3ba7b6bfd7b0d5307c0
#
_entry.id   f3d077dae60db3ba7b6bfd7b0d5307c0
#
_cell.length_a   1.000
_cell.length_b   1.000
_cell.length_c   1.000
_cell.angle_alpha   90.00
_cell.angle_beta   90.00
_cell.angle_gamma   90.00
#
_symmetry.space_group_name_H-M   'P 1'
#
loop_
_entity.id
_entity.type
_entity.pdbx_description
1 polymer ?
#
loop_
_entity_poly.entity_id
_entity_poly.type
_entity_poly.pdbx_seq_one_letter_code
_entity_poly.pdbx_strand_id
1 'polypeptide(L)'
;MLRGFGPHKDCKGNTYVTTTHAINSCIVKNSKLTKATKVFRGISGGMLPKSFWEANDQGVRGGIEAAFMSTTYDRDVAMQYASGDAGKPALVFEMQMGMIDRGAELGWLSQYPHEEEVLFNPLTGLEVQSTRVDGAVLVVLVKPSVNLTSMTLEQVI
;
A
#
# COMPACT_ATOMS: atom_id res chain seq x y z
N MET A 1 -6.84 6.07 10.56
CA MET A 1 -7.08 5.17 11.72
C MET A 1 -6.82 3.77 11.23
N LEU A 2 -5.63 3.25 11.45
CA LEU A 2 -5.32 1.85 11.17
C LEU A 2 -6.22 1.02 12.09
N ARG A 3 -7.23 0.38 11.53
CA ARG A 3 -8.06 -0.55 12.28
C ARG A 3 -7.13 -1.70 12.64
N GLY A 4 -6.81 -1.79 13.94
CA GLY A 4 -5.96 -2.86 14.44
C GLY A 4 -6.52 -4.21 14.03
N PHE A 5 -5.64 -5.15 13.73
CA PHE A 5 -5.95 -6.55 13.58
C PHE A 5 -6.42 -7.13 14.94
N GLY A 6 -7.61 -6.68 15.39
CA GLY A 6 -8.34 -7.39 16.43
C GLY A 6 -9.08 -8.57 15.80
N PRO A 7 -9.33 -9.66 16.52
CA PRO A 7 -10.14 -10.74 16.00
C PRO A 7 -11.51 -10.17 15.64
N HIS A 8 -11.80 -10.06 14.35
CA HIS A 8 -13.13 -9.68 13.88
C HIS A 8 -14.08 -10.74 14.43
N LYS A 9 -15.23 -10.33 15.00
CA LYS A 9 -16.22 -11.28 15.56
C LYS A 9 -16.62 -12.36 14.56
N ASP A 10 -16.58 -12.03 13.26
CA ASP A 10 -16.91 -12.95 12.17
C ASP A 10 -15.82 -13.99 11.87
N CYS A 11 -14.59 -13.80 12.35
CA CYS A 11 -13.48 -14.74 12.13
C CYS A 11 -13.46 -15.91 13.12
N LYS A 12 -14.37 -15.94 14.12
CA LYS A 12 -14.47 -17.01 15.13
C LYS A 12 -13.14 -17.39 15.78
N GLY A 13 -12.23 -16.42 15.98
CA GLY A 13 -10.89 -16.62 16.52
C GLY A 13 -9.84 -17.10 15.51
N ASN A 14 -10.18 -17.30 14.23
CA ASN A 14 -9.20 -17.61 13.19
C ASN A 14 -8.35 -16.37 12.88
N THR A 15 -7.04 -16.51 12.94
CA THR A 15 -6.07 -15.45 12.65
C THR A 15 -5.61 -15.42 11.20
N TYR A 16 -6.04 -16.39 10.39
CA TYR A 16 -5.67 -16.52 8.96
C TYR A 16 -4.15 -16.47 8.70
N VAL A 17 -3.35 -16.94 9.65
CA VAL A 17 -1.88 -16.87 9.56
C VAL A 17 -1.37 -17.52 8.28
N THR A 18 -1.80 -18.77 8.01
CA THR A 18 -1.40 -19.49 6.79
C THR A 18 -1.76 -18.74 5.51
N THR A 19 -2.98 -18.18 5.44
CA THR A 19 -3.43 -17.40 4.28
C THR A 19 -2.57 -16.16 4.10
N THR A 20 -2.28 -15.44 5.18
CA THR A 20 -1.42 -14.25 5.15
C THR A 20 -0.02 -14.59 4.66
N HIS A 21 0.57 -15.68 5.15
CA HIS A 21 1.89 -16.15 4.70
C HIS A 21 1.88 -16.60 3.23
N ALA A 22 0.82 -17.27 2.78
CA ALA A 22 0.69 -17.68 1.38
C ALA A 22 0.65 -16.47 0.45
N ILE A 23 -0.19 -15.47 0.75
CA ILE A 23 -0.28 -14.24 -0.02
C ILE A 23 1.06 -13.50 -0.02
N ASN A 24 1.71 -13.38 1.14
CA ASN A 24 3.01 -12.73 1.27
C ASN A 24 4.08 -13.41 0.41
N SER A 25 4.14 -14.75 0.46
CA SER A 25 5.04 -15.56 -0.38
C SER A 25 4.80 -15.31 -1.88
N CYS A 26 3.55 -15.24 -2.30
CA CYS A 26 3.19 -14.93 -3.69
C CYS A 26 3.66 -13.53 -4.09
N ILE A 27 3.46 -12.52 -3.23
CA ILE A 27 3.91 -11.15 -3.51
C ILE A 27 5.44 -11.11 -3.67
N VAL A 28 6.19 -11.70 -2.73
CA VAL A 28 7.67 -11.74 -2.78
C VAL A 28 8.19 -12.37 -4.07
N LYS A 29 7.53 -13.44 -4.54
CA LYS A 29 7.91 -14.12 -5.80
C LYS A 29 7.56 -13.29 -7.03
N ASN A 30 6.30 -12.83 -7.11
CA ASN A 30 5.79 -12.14 -8.29
C ASN A 30 6.33 -10.71 -8.42
N SER A 31 6.69 -10.05 -7.32
CA SER A 31 7.32 -8.72 -7.39
C SER A 31 8.59 -8.69 -8.24
N LYS A 32 9.32 -9.81 -8.31
CA LYS A 32 10.52 -9.94 -9.16
C LYS A 32 10.21 -9.81 -10.65
N LEU A 33 8.99 -10.12 -11.06
CA LEU A 33 8.50 -10.05 -12.44
C LEU A 33 7.83 -8.71 -12.75
N THR A 34 7.47 -7.95 -11.72
CA THR A 34 6.78 -6.66 -11.85
C THR A 34 7.72 -5.60 -12.40
N LYS A 35 7.27 -4.83 -13.36
CA LYS A 35 8.01 -3.70 -13.93
C LYS A 35 8.08 -2.57 -12.90
N ALA A 36 9.29 -2.09 -12.60
CA ALA A 36 9.50 -0.96 -11.71
C ALA A 36 9.05 0.35 -12.39
N THR A 37 7.86 0.80 -12.08
CA THR A 37 7.27 2.03 -12.60
C THR A 37 6.50 2.75 -11.49
N LYS A 38 5.79 3.81 -11.84
CA LYS A 38 4.99 4.59 -10.92
C LYS A 38 3.66 3.89 -10.65
N VAL A 39 3.23 3.89 -9.38
CA VAL A 39 1.93 3.41 -8.93
C VAL A 39 1.24 4.43 -8.03
N PHE A 40 -0.06 4.30 -7.90
CA PHE A 40 -0.92 5.24 -7.18
C PHE A 40 -1.83 4.50 -6.20
N ARG A 41 -2.20 5.19 -5.11
CA ARG A 41 -3.19 4.72 -4.15
C ARG A 41 -4.09 5.86 -3.70
N GLY A 42 -5.38 5.76 -3.96
CA GLY A 42 -6.40 6.68 -3.46
C GLY A 42 -6.80 6.34 -2.04
N ILE A 43 -6.96 7.36 -1.20
CA ILE A 43 -7.43 7.25 0.18
C ILE A 43 -8.58 8.22 0.36
N SER A 44 -9.78 7.68 0.58
CA SER A 44 -10.99 8.46 0.81
C SER A 44 -11.22 8.69 2.30
N GLY A 45 -11.62 9.90 2.67
CA GLY A 45 -12.05 10.24 4.03
C GLY A 45 -10.99 10.05 5.11
N GLY A 46 -9.75 9.80 4.74
CA GLY A 46 -8.64 9.58 5.65
C GLY A 46 -7.83 10.84 5.88
N MET A 47 -7.66 11.22 7.15
CA MET A 47 -6.58 12.12 7.54
C MET A 47 -5.41 11.29 8.05
N LEU A 48 -4.24 11.51 7.48
CA LEU A 48 -3.03 10.89 7.99
C LEU A 48 -2.70 11.46 9.37
N PRO A 49 -2.21 10.64 10.30
CA PRO A 49 -1.89 11.09 11.65
C PRO A 49 -0.79 12.16 11.61
N LYS A 50 -0.77 13.04 12.60
CA LYS A 50 0.20 14.14 12.69
C LYS A 50 1.65 13.62 12.59
N SER A 51 1.92 12.46 13.24
CA SER A 51 3.21 11.78 13.20
C SER A 51 3.68 11.40 11.80
N PHE A 52 2.78 11.26 10.84
CA PHE A 52 3.15 10.99 9.44
C PHE A 52 3.83 12.21 8.76
N TRP A 53 3.50 13.41 9.24
CA TRP A 53 4.01 14.67 8.70
C TRP A 53 5.22 15.22 9.44
N GLU A 54 5.44 14.75 10.66
CA GLU A 54 6.56 15.16 11.51
C GLU A 54 7.78 14.30 11.21
N ALA A 55 8.96 14.95 11.13
CA ALA A 55 10.21 14.23 10.97
C ALA A 55 10.56 13.51 12.27
N ASN A 56 11.01 12.26 12.15
CA ASN A 56 11.62 11.54 13.27
C ASN A 56 13.04 12.04 13.55
N ASP A 57 13.73 11.44 14.53
CA ASP A 57 15.10 11.81 14.93
C ASP A 57 16.13 11.69 13.79
N GLN A 58 15.79 10.97 12.72
CA GLN A 58 16.63 10.79 11.53
C GLN A 58 16.22 11.75 10.38
N GLY A 59 15.26 12.64 10.62
CA GLY A 59 14.78 13.58 9.62
C GLY A 59 13.79 12.96 8.61
N VAL A 60 13.37 11.70 8.80
CA VAL A 60 12.44 10.99 7.91
C VAL A 60 11.00 11.27 8.35
N ARG A 61 10.14 11.59 7.37
CA ARG A 61 8.69 11.75 7.53
C ARG A 61 7.99 10.61 6.82
N GLY A 62 6.88 10.14 7.38
CA GLY A 62 6.09 9.07 6.78
C GLY A 62 5.54 8.09 7.81
N GLY A 63 5.33 6.86 7.38
CA GLY A 63 4.75 5.83 8.23
C GLY A 63 4.93 4.44 7.67
N ILE A 64 4.29 3.48 8.31
CA ILE A 64 4.28 2.08 7.89
C ILE A 64 2.83 1.67 7.60
N GLU A 65 2.58 1.11 6.42
CA GLU A 65 1.34 0.42 6.11
C GLU A 65 1.41 -1.00 6.67
N ALA A 66 0.62 -1.25 7.71
CA ALA A 66 0.67 -2.52 8.43
C ALA A 66 -0.05 -3.67 7.70
N ALA A 67 -0.95 -3.35 6.79
CA ALA A 67 -1.71 -4.30 5.99
C ALA A 67 -1.07 -4.52 4.61
N PHE A 68 -1.62 -5.46 3.85
CA PHE A 68 -1.39 -5.49 2.41
C PHE A 68 -1.83 -4.17 1.80
N MET A 69 -0.98 -3.58 0.97
CA MET A 69 -1.26 -2.29 0.36
C MET A 69 -1.53 -2.46 -1.13
N SER A 70 -2.81 -2.33 -1.50
CA SER A 70 -3.24 -2.30 -2.89
C SER A 70 -2.96 -0.93 -3.51
N THR A 71 -2.42 -0.94 -4.71
CA THR A 71 -2.12 0.21 -5.54
C THR A 71 -2.48 -0.08 -6.99
N THR A 72 -2.49 0.91 -7.86
CA THR A 72 -2.81 0.77 -9.27
C THR A 72 -1.79 1.51 -10.14
N TYR A 73 -1.59 1.05 -11.37
CA TYR A 73 -0.87 1.82 -12.38
C TYR A 73 -1.70 3.00 -12.92
N ASP A 74 -3.01 2.91 -12.85
CA ASP A 74 -3.93 3.93 -13.35
C ASP A 74 -4.17 5.01 -12.29
N ARG A 75 -3.72 6.24 -12.60
CA ARG A 75 -3.93 7.39 -11.73
C ARG A 75 -5.41 7.75 -11.57
N ASP A 76 -6.21 7.58 -12.61
CA ASP A 76 -7.63 7.96 -12.58
C ASP A 76 -8.43 7.00 -11.70
N VAL A 77 -8.08 5.71 -11.67
CA VAL A 77 -8.61 4.74 -10.71
C VAL A 77 -8.29 5.19 -9.27
N ALA A 78 -7.06 5.56 -8.98
CA ALA A 78 -6.69 6.05 -7.65
C ALA A 78 -7.44 7.35 -7.27
N MET A 79 -7.65 8.26 -8.24
CA MET A 79 -8.42 9.48 -8.03
C MET A 79 -9.89 9.19 -7.74
N GLN A 80 -10.50 8.21 -8.40
CA GLN A 80 -11.87 7.77 -8.12
C GLN A 80 -12.00 7.25 -6.69
N TYR A 81 -11.08 6.39 -6.26
CA TYR A 81 -11.05 5.89 -4.87
C TYR A 81 -10.86 7.00 -3.85
N ALA A 82 -10.01 7.98 -4.14
CA ALA A 82 -9.81 9.12 -3.26
C ALA A 82 -11.06 9.99 -3.12
N SER A 83 -11.80 10.17 -4.21
CA SER A 83 -12.97 11.07 -4.31
C SER A 83 -14.28 10.42 -3.87
N GLY A 84 -14.29 9.15 -3.45
CA GLY A 84 -15.48 8.33 -3.22
C GLY A 84 -16.45 8.84 -2.15
N ASP A 85 -16.03 9.74 -1.26
CA ASP A 85 -16.85 10.32 -0.21
C ASP A 85 -16.98 11.84 -0.40
N ALA A 86 -18.11 12.30 -0.90
CA ALA A 86 -18.37 13.72 -1.11
C ALA A 86 -18.18 14.53 0.17
N GLY A 87 -17.37 15.58 0.10
CA GLY A 87 -17.09 16.50 1.20
C GLY A 87 -16.00 16.05 2.17
N LYS A 88 -15.36 14.91 1.95
CA LYS A 88 -14.19 14.48 2.73
C LYS A 88 -12.88 14.79 2.00
N PRO A 89 -11.79 15.01 2.75
CA PRO A 89 -10.46 15.19 2.14
C PRO A 89 -10.10 13.99 1.27
N ALA A 90 -9.70 14.26 0.06
CA ALA A 90 -9.19 13.27 -0.88
C ALA A 90 -7.66 13.30 -0.87
N LEU A 91 -7.02 12.14 -0.77
CA LEU A 91 -5.57 12.01 -0.73
C LEU A 91 -5.14 10.89 -1.68
N VAL A 92 -4.10 11.15 -2.46
CA VAL A 92 -3.49 10.15 -3.34
C VAL A 92 -2.01 10.02 -3.01
N PHE A 93 -1.57 8.82 -2.72
CA PHE A 93 -0.15 8.49 -2.74
C PHE A 93 0.31 8.24 -4.17
N GLU A 94 1.39 8.89 -4.55
CA GLU A 94 2.12 8.65 -5.78
C GLU A 94 3.48 8.05 -5.42
N MET A 95 3.77 6.84 -5.90
CA MET A 95 4.92 6.06 -5.51
C MET A 95 5.73 5.65 -6.72
N GLN A 96 7.03 5.91 -6.72
CA GLN A 96 7.94 5.37 -7.71
C GLN A 96 8.54 4.07 -7.19
N MET A 97 8.22 2.94 -7.82
CA MET A 97 8.82 1.66 -7.49
C MET A 97 10.28 1.59 -7.95
N GLY A 98 11.12 0.98 -7.13
CA GLY A 98 12.51 0.66 -7.42
C GLY A 98 12.71 -0.77 -7.89
N MET A 99 13.97 -1.16 -8.10
CA MET A 99 14.33 -2.52 -8.50
C MET A 99 14.07 -3.55 -7.39
N ILE A 100 14.14 -3.13 -6.13
CA ILE A 100 13.91 -3.95 -4.95
C ILE A 100 12.56 -3.59 -4.32
N ASP A 101 12.31 -2.29 -4.14
CA ASP A 101 11.11 -1.76 -3.48
C ASP A 101 9.94 -1.67 -4.48
N ARG A 102 9.31 -2.82 -4.74
CA ARG A 102 8.17 -2.94 -5.66
C ARG A 102 7.19 -4.00 -5.18
N GLY A 103 5.91 -3.78 -5.50
CA GLY A 103 4.84 -4.73 -5.27
C GLY A 103 4.76 -5.81 -6.36
N ALA A 104 3.79 -6.70 -6.22
CA ALA A 104 3.45 -7.71 -7.20
C ALA A 104 2.28 -7.24 -8.06
N GLU A 105 2.43 -7.27 -9.37
CA GLU A 105 1.34 -7.06 -10.32
C GLU A 105 0.41 -8.28 -10.29
N LEU A 106 -0.88 -8.03 -10.04
CA LEU A 106 -1.89 -9.07 -9.87
C LEU A 106 -3.03 -9.01 -10.90
N GLY A 107 -2.94 -8.16 -11.92
CA GLY A 107 -3.98 -7.98 -12.92
C GLY A 107 -4.47 -9.29 -13.56
N TRP A 108 -3.58 -10.25 -13.74
CA TRP A 108 -3.88 -11.59 -14.29
C TRP A 108 -4.60 -12.53 -13.32
N LEU A 109 -4.62 -12.22 -12.02
CA LEU A 109 -5.34 -12.96 -10.96
C LEU A 109 -6.54 -12.21 -10.43
N SER A 110 -6.62 -10.90 -10.67
CA SER A 110 -7.62 -10.04 -10.08
C SER A 110 -9.02 -10.35 -10.60
N GLN A 111 -10.02 -10.26 -9.72
CA GLN A 111 -11.42 -10.22 -10.09
C GLN A 111 -11.77 -8.95 -10.89
N TYR A 112 -10.97 -7.91 -10.73
CA TYR A 112 -11.10 -6.60 -11.38
C TYR A 112 -9.84 -6.24 -12.17
N PRO A 113 -9.54 -6.94 -13.28
CA PRO A 113 -8.28 -6.76 -14.02
C PRO A 113 -8.10 -5.35 -14.58
N HIS A 114 -9.19 -4.59 -14.76
CA HIS A 114 -9.16 -3.19 -15.20
C HIS A 114 -8.58 -2.23 -14.14
N GLU A 115 -8.45 -2.66 -12.90
CA GLU A 115 -7.82 -1.85 -11.83
C GLU A 115 -6.29 -1.87 -11.91
N GLU A 116 -5.71 -2.74 -12.74
CA GLU A 116 -4.25 -2.85 -12.92
C GLU A 116 -3.50 -2.90 -11.58
N GLU A 117 -3.98 -3.78 -10.69
CA GLU A 117 -3.55 -3.82 -9.29
C GLU A 117 -2.10 -4.25 -9.12
N VAL A 118 -1.39 -3.50 -8.29
CA VAL A 118 -0.08 -3.85 -7.75
C VAL A 118 -0.18 -3.92 -6.22
N LEU A 119 0.09 -5.09 -5.65
CA LEU A 119 -0.05 -5.35 -4.23
C LEU A 119 1.31 -5.38 -3.53
N PHE A 120 1.44 -4.58 -2.46
CA PHE A 120 2.63 -4.58 -1.61
C PHE A 120 2.43 -5.41 -0.36
N ASN A 121 3.54 -5.92 0.17
CA ASN A 121 3.59 -6.68 1.41
C ASN A 121 3.13 -5.85 2.62
N PRO A 122 2.65 -6.50 3.68
CA PRO A 122 2.50 -5.86 4.98
C PRO A 122 3.80 -5.23 5.47
N LEU A 123 3.67 -4.20 6.29
CA LEU A 123 4.78 -3.45 6.87
C LEU A 123 5.64 -2.72 5.83
N THR A 124 5.05 -2.33 4.71
CA THR A 124 5.71 -1.46 3.74
C THR A 124 5.88 -0.06 4.33
N GLY A 125 7.12 0.41 4.36
CA GLY A 125 7.46 1.78 4.75
C GLY A 125 7.07 2.77 3.65
N LEU A 126 6.61 3.94 4.05
CA LEU A 126 6.22 5.04 3.16
C LEU A 126 6.92 6.31 3.62
N GLU A 127 7.97 6.72 2.92
CA GLU A 127 8.73 7.93 3.21
C GLU A 127 8.21 9.10 2.37
N VAL A 128 7.76 10.18 3.01
CA VAL A 128 7.27 11.38 2.33
C VAL A 128 8.42 12.12 1.69
N GLN A 129 8.37 12.28 0.37
CA GLN A 129 9.33 13.05 -0.40
C GLN A 129 8.86 14.49 -0.63
N SER A 130 7.62 14.65 -1.08
CA SER A 130 7.00 15.95 -1.32
C SER A 130 5.48 15.86 -1.31
N THR A 131 4.84 17.01 -1.31
CA THR A 131 3.38 17.12 -1.42
C THR A 131 3.02 18.17 -2.45
N ARG A 132 1.89 17.97 -3.15
CA ARG A 132 1.29 18.99 -4.00
C ARG A 132 -0.23 18.89 -3.93
N VAL A 133 -0.90 19.98 -4.23
CA VAL A 133 -2.36 20.03 -4.37
C VAL A 133 -2.70 19.96 -5.85
N ASP A 134 -3.60 19.06 -6.21
CA ASP A 134 -4.10 18.89 -7.56
C ASP A 134 -5.64 18.96 -7.52
N GLY A 135 -6.17 20.13 -7.87
CA GLY A 135 -7.60 20.44 -7.66
C GLY A 135 -7.98 20.36 -6.18
N ALA A 136 -8.89 19.44 -5.84
CA ALA A 136 -9.34 19.20 -4.47
C ALA A 136 -8.60 18.03 -3.79
N VAL A 137 -7.58 17.47 -4.43
CA VAL A 137 -6.86 16.28 -3.96
C VAL A 137 -5.47 16.66 -3.48
N LEU A 138 -5.10 16.19 -2.30
CA LEU A 138 -3.72 16.24 -1.81
C LEU A 138 -2.95 15.04 -2.38
N VAL A 139 -1.98 15.31 -3.24
CA VAL A 139 -1.06 14.28 -3.76
C VAL A 139 0.20 14.28 -2.93
N VAL A 140 0.53 13.13 -2.37
CA VAL A 140 1.74 12.91 -1.57
C VAL A 140 2.66 11.99 -2.34
N LEU A 141 3.82 12.51 -2.73
CA LEU A 141 4.88 11.71 -3.31
C LEU A 141 5.58 10.95 -2.18
N VAL A 142 5.51 9.63 -2.22
CA VAL A 142 6.14 8.78 -1.22
C VAL A 142 7.10 7.79 -1.87
N LYS A 143 8.19 7.50 -1.18
CA LYS A 143 9.12 6.44 -1.54
C LYS A 143 8.76 5.19 -0.75
N PRO A 144 8.37 4.10 -1.42
CA PRO A 144 8.11 2.84 -0.74
C PRO A 144 9.42 2.20 -0.27
N SER A 145 9.36 1.48 0.85
CA SER A 145 10.41 0.59 1.32
C SER A 145 9.78 -0.74 1.70
N VAL A 146 10.08 -1.78 0.93
CA VAL A 146 9.45 -3.08 1.10
C VAL A 146 10.10 -3.84 2.24
N ASN A 147 9.29 -4.53 3.05
CA ASN A 147 9.79 -5.39 4.11
C ASN A 147 10.43 -6.66 3.51
N LEU A 148 11.75 -6.65 3.38
CA LEU A 148 12.52 -7.78 2.83
C LEU A 148 12.74 -8.90 3.86
N THR A 149 12.41 -8.70 5.12
CA THR A 149 12.53 -9.74 6.16
C THR A 149 11.32 -10.67 6.18
N SER A 150 10.30 -10.39 5.37
CA SER A 150 9.16 -11.29 5.19
C SER A 150 9.62 -12.59 4.53
N MET A 151 9.44 -13.71 5.24
CA MET A 151 9.80 -15.01 4.72
C MET A 151 8.75 -15.54 3.74
N THR A 152 9.19 -16.30 2.74
CA THR A 152 8.30 -17.11 1.89
C THR A 152 7.91 -18.40 2.63
N LEU A 153 6.88 -19.08 2.13
CA LEU A 153 6.46 -20.37 2.73
C LEU A 153 7.61 -21.39 2.74
N GLU A 154 8.42 -21.41 1.68
CA GLU A 154 9.56 -22.33 1.57
C GLU A 154 10.67 -22.03 2.59
N GLN A 155 10.72 -20.82 3.13
CA GLN A 155 11.70 -20.43 4.15
C GLN A 155 11.22 -20.72 5.58
N VAL A 156 9.92 -21.01 5.74
CA VAL A 156 9.27 -21.28 7.04
C VAL A 156 9.15 -22.77 7.30
N ILE A 157 9.17 -23.62 6.26
CA ILE A 157 9.11 -25.06 6.34
C ILE A 157 10.51 -25.64 6.46
#